data_c8751803aee1f9595f3e318aaad68b22
#
_entry.id   c8751803aee1f9595f3e318aaad68b22
#
_cell.length_a   1.000
_cell.length_b   1.000
_cell.length_c   1.000
_cell.angle_alpha   90.00
_cell.angle_beta   90.00
_cell.angle_gamma   90.00
#
_symmetry.space_group_name_H-M   'P 1'
#
loop_
_entity.id
_entity.type
_entity.pdbx_description
1 polymer ?
#
loop_
_entity_poly.entity_id
_entity_poly.type
_entity_poly.pdbx_seq_one_letter_code
_entity_poly.pdbx_strand_id
1 'polypeptide(L)'
;MPSRATAADHIQDLGAFVSASPSSFHAVQEAARRLDEAGFTGLDELQAWPAASGGHTEPGNTNGSTDGGTRSSAAGRFYVVRDGALIAWVTPQGAAPTTGFNIVGTHTDSPSFKLKPKPTTGKFGWLQAGVEVYGGPLLNSWLDRELQLAGRLVMLDGTQRLTATGPLLRFPQLAIHLDRAVNDGLVLDKQQHMNPVFGLGDPAGEDLLALLAERAAAADPGSAPVDPAQIGGYDVVVADTQLAAVFGAKGEFFASGRLDNLSATHAGLAALIAHAETPADGGPIAVLAAFDHEEIGSNSRSGACGPFLEDILVRISDGLGASVSQRRQALAASFCVSADAGHAVHPNYAERHDPVNRPVLNGGPLLKINANQRYATDAPGAAFWARLCGEAGVPYQEFVSNNVMPCGSTIGPLTATRLGIRTVDVGVPLLSMHSARELCGVEDPHRLARASELFFRAAA
;
A
#
# COMPACT_ATOMS: atom_id res chain seq x y z
N MET A 1 -19.59 -23.96 -1.62
CA MET A 1 -18.88 -22.71 -1.91
C MET A 1 -18.64 -22.03 -0.59
N PRO A 2 -17.42 -21.65 -0.23
CA PRO A 2 -17.23 -20.80 0.95
C PRO A 2 -18.05 -19.53 0.74
N SER A 3 -18.71 -19.06 1.80
CA SER A 3 -19.47 -17.80 1.80
C SER A 3 -18.48 -16.68 1.42
N ARG A 4 -18.70 -16.01 0.27
CA ARG A 4 -17.93 -14.79 -0.06
C ARG A 4 -18.15 -13.81 1.08
N ALA A 5 -17.06 -13.22 1.59
CA ALA A 5 -17.10 -12.18 2.60
C ALA A 5 -18.08 -11.08 2.19
N THR A 6 -18.90 -10.61 3.12
CA THR A 6 -19.79 -9.47 2.90
C THR A 6 -19.00 -8.16 2.95
N ALA A 7 -19.61 -7.05 2.52
CA ALA A 7 -19.00 -5.72 2.69
C ALA A 7 -18.72 -5.41 4.17
N ALA A 8 -19.60 -5.87 5.07
CA ALA A 8 -19.41 -5.71 6.52
C ALA A 8 -18.18 -6.48 7.04
N ASP A 9 -18.01 -7.73 6.60
CA ASP A 9 -16.81 -8.52 6.95
C ASP A 9 -15.53 -7.88 6.39
N HIS A 10 -15.58 -7.44 5.13
CA HIS A 10 -14.44 -6.80 4.46
C HIS A 10 -14.02 -5.50 5.14
N ILE A 11 -14.98 -4.65 5.54
CA ILE A 11 -14.66 -3.37 6.18
C ILE A 11 -14.15 -3.56 7.61
N GLN A 12 -14.64 -4.58 8.32
CA GLN A 12 -14.10 -4.94 9.63
C GLN A 12 -12.67 -5.44 9.51
N ASP A 13 -12.37 -6.28 8.52
CA ASP A 13 -11.02 -6.80 8.26
C ASP A 13 -10.08 -5.70 7.78
N LEU A 14 -10.53 -4.75 6.95
CA LEU A 14 -9.78 -3.54 6.61
C LEU A 14 -9.42 -2.74 7.86
N GLY A 15 -10.35 -2.58 8.81
CA GLY A 15 -10.08 -1.92 10.08
C GLY A 15 -8.98 -2.61 10.90
N ALA A 16 -8.98 -3.94 10.94
CA ALA A 16 -7.93 -4.73 11.57
C ALA A 16 -6.58 -4.58 10.85
N PHE A 17 -6.59 -4.65 9.51
CA PHE A 17 -5.39 -4.46 8.67
C PHE A 17 -4.75 -3.08 8.90
N VAL A 18 -5.53 -2.00 8.84
CA VAL A 18 -5.02 -0.64 9.09
C VAL A 18 -4.49 -0.49 10.51
N SER A 19 -5.15 -1.08 11.51
CA SER A 19 -4.69 -1.02 12.91
C SER A 19 -3.34 -1.72 13.10
N ALA A 20 -3.10 -2.83 12.39
CA ALA A 20 -1.82 -3.55 12.38
C ALA A 20 -0.75 -2.87 11.53
N SER A 21 -1.09 -1.83 10.76
CA SER A 21 -0.24 -1.21 9.73
C SER A 21 0.04 0.27 10.01
N PRO A 22 0.64 0.65 11.16
CA PRO A 22 0.90 2.06 11.48
C PRO A 22 2.02 2.71 10.65
N SER A 23 2.80 1.94 9.88
CA SER A 23 3.79 2.39 8.90
C SER A 23 3.83 1.45 7.71
N SER A 24 4.47 1.82 6.59
CA SER A 24 4.64 0.95 5.41
C SER A 24 5.34 -0.38 5.76
N PHE A 25 6.31 -0.36 6.68
CA PHE A 25 7.00 -1.57 7.15
C PHE A 25 6.07 -2.53 7.90
N HIS A 26 5.16 -2.02 8.72
CA HIS A 26 4.14 -2.82 9.38
C HIS A 26 3.08 -3.32 8.39
N ALA A 27 2.72 -2.51 7.39
CA ALA A 27 1.76 -2.90 6.36
C ALA A 27 2.25 -4.11 5.55
N VAL A 28 3.54 -4.11 5.15
CA VAL A 28 4.12 -5.27 4.44
C VAL A 28 4.30 -6.48 5.35
N GLN A 29 4.60 -6.29 6.64
CA GLN A 29 4.68 -7.38 7.62
C GLN A 29 3.31 -8.05 7.80
N GLU A 30 2.25 -7.27 7.98
CA GLU A 30 0.88 -7.80 8.10
C GLU A 30 0.40 -8.45 6.80
N ALA A 31 0.73 -7.87 5.64
CA ALA A 31 0.43 -8.48 4.35
C ALA A 31 1.17 -9.82 4.17
N ALA A 32 2.46 -9.89 4.51
CA ALA A 32 3.25 -11.11 4.47
C ALA A 32 2.69 -12.19 5.40
N ARG A 33 2.33 -11.84 6.64
CA ARG A 33 1.70 -12.75 7.60
C ARG A 33 0.41 -13.37 7.02
N ARG A 34 -0.46 -12.55 6.40
CA ARG A 34 -1.69 -13.02 5.76
C ARG A 34 -1.42 -13.91 4.55
N LEU A 35 -0.39 -13.60 3.78
CA LEU A 35 0.05 -14.43 2.66
C LEU A 35 0.59 -15.78 3.12
N ASP A 36 1.39 -15.82 4.19
CA ASP A 36 1.88 -17.06 4.81
C ASP A 36 0.71 -17.94 5.26
N GLU A 37 -0.28 -17.37 5.95
CA GLU A 37 -1.51 -18.07 6.37
C GLU A 37 -2.32 -18.61 5.17
N ALA A 38 -2.26 -17.91 4.02
CA ALA A 38 -2.88 -18.34 2.77
C ALA A 38 -2.01 -19.30 1.94
N GLY A 39 -0.87 -19.75 2.47
CA GLY A 39 0.03 -20.73 1.85
C GLY A 39 0.91 -20.16 0.74
N PHE A 40 1.20 -18.87 0.75
CA PHE A 40 2.23 -18.28 -0.07
C PHE A 40 3.61 -18.54 0.54
N THR A 41 4.64 -18.52 -0.30
CA THR A 41 6.03 -18.69 0.10
C THR A 41 6.79 -17.37 -0.09
N GLY A 42 7.36 -16.84 1.00
CA GLY A 42 8.27 -15.70 0.95
C GLY A 42 9.59 -16.08 0.28
N LEU A 43 10.03 -15.27 -0.69
CA LEU A 43 11.28 -15.48 -1.41
C LEU A 43 12.29 -14.38 -1.07
N ASP A 44 13.55 -14.77 -0.91
CA ASP A 44 14.67 -13.84 -0.74
C ASP A 44 15.20 -13.38 -2.10
N GLU A 45 15.38 -12.07 -2.27
CA GLU A 45 15.93 -11.49 -3.50
C GLU A 45 17.39 -11.90 -3.74
N LEU A 46 18.14 -12.23 -2.70
CA LEU A 46 19.55 -12.63 -2.79
C LEU A 46 19.72 -14.11 -3.15
N GLN A 47 18.63 -14.88 -3.11
CA GLN A 47 18.66 -16.33 -3.39
C GLN A 47 18.15 -16.62 -4.81
N ALA A 48 18.55 -17.79 -5.33
CA ALA A 48 17.93 -18.35 -6.52
C ALA A 48 16.49 -18.75 -6.21
N TRP A 49 15.55 -18.43 -7.10
CA TRP A 49 14.16 -18.84 -6.95
C TRP A 49 13.89 -20.20 -7.59
N PRO A 50 12.84 -20.92 -7.17
CA PRO A 50 12.47 -22.19 -7.78
C PRO A 50 12.24 -22.00 -9.29
N ALA A 51 13.02 -22.71 -10.11
CA ALA A 51 12.80 -22.75 -11.56
C ALA A 51 11.61 -23.66 -11.87
N ALA A 52 10.88 -23.35 -12.95
CA ALA A 52 10.02 -24.34 -13.59
C ALA A 52 10.90 -25.52 -14.01
N SER A 53 10.59 -26.74 -13.52
CA SER A 53 11.31 -27.94 -13.96
C SER A 53 10.91 -28.29 -15.41
N GLY A 54 11.50 -27.60 -16.37
CA GLY A 54 11.49 -27.85 -17.80
C GLY A 54 12.93 -28.07 -18.27
N GLY A 55 13.30 -29.33 -18.38
CA GLY A 55 14.53 -29.94 -18.82
C GLY A 55 15.50 -29.10 -19.64
N HIS A 56 16.64 -28.79 -19.04
CA HIS A 56 17.93 -28.93 -19.69
C HIS A 56 18.68 -30.04 -18.94
N THR A 57 18.50 -31.27 -19.40
CA THR A 57 19.44 -32.34 -19.09
C THR A 57 20.72 -32.05 -19.85
N GLU A 58 21.80 -31.71 -19.14
CA GLU A 58 23.12 -31.90 -19.68
C GLU A 58 23.29 -33.38 -20.07
N PRO A 59 23.87 -33.67 -21.24
CA PRO A 59 24.05 -35.06 -21.67
C PRO A 59 25.18 -35.71 -20.86
N GLY A 60 24.84 -36.53 -19.87
CA GLY A 60 25.81 -37.39 -19.21
C GLY A 60 25.55 -37.68 -17.74
N ASN A 61 24.52 -38.41 -17.39
CA ASN A 61 24.62 -39.52 -16.44
C ASN A 61 23.31 -40.33 -16.43
N THR A 62 23.39 -41.56 -16.98
CA THR A 62 22.34 -42.58 -16.91
C THR A 62 22.48 -43.37 -15.62
N ASN A 63 21.61 -43.15 -14.62
CA ASN A 63 21.21 -44.24 -13.72
C ASN A 63 19.81 -43.93 -13.22
N GLY A 64 18.92 -44.89 -13.52
CA GLY A 64 17.50 -44.79 -13.39
C GLY A 64 16.97 -44.81 -11.95
N SER A 65 15.90 -44.08 -11.79
CA SER A 65 14.80 -44.41 -10.90
C SER A 65 13.53 -43.81 -11.52
N THR A 66 12.66 -44.69 -11.98
CA THR A 66 11.32 -44.34 -12.49
C THR A 66 10.40 -44.10 -11.29
N ASP A 67 10.12 -42.86 -10.98
CA ASP A 67 8.91 -42.54 -10.24
C ASP A 67 8.16 -41.46 -11.01
N GLY A 68 7.03 -41.86 -11.61
CA GLY A 68 6.25 -41.08 -12.53
C GLY A 68 5.38 -40.07 -11.80
N GLY A 69 5.90 -38.91 -11.60
CA GLY A 69 5.17 -37.75 -11.13
C GLY A 69 5.67 -36.50 -11.86
N THR A 70 5.03 -36.14 -12.99
CA THR A 70 5.23 -34.88 -13.68
C THR A 70 4.77 -33.74 -12.78
N ARG A 71 5.62 -33.26 -11.91
CA ARG A 71 5.41 -32.00 -11.20
C ARG A 71 5.88 -30.87 -12.13
N SER A 72 4.93 -30.27 -12.85
CA SER A 72 5.11 -28.95 -13.45
C SER A 72 5.26 -27.94 -12.32
N SER A 73 6.46 -27.48 -12.01
CA SER A 73 6.80 -26.77 -10.78
C SER A 73 6.95 -25.24 -10.95
N ALA A 74 6.40 -24.65 -12.02
CA ALA A 74 6.29 -23.19 -12.16
C ALA A 74 5.02 -22.62 -11.52
N ALA A 75 4.00 -23.45 -11.30
CA ALA A 75 2.79 -23.04 -10.61
C ALA A 75 3.07 -22.87 -9.11
N GLY A 76 2.62 -21.77 -8.53
CA GLY A 76 2.85 -21.50 -7.12
C GLY A 76 2.38 -20.14 -6.67
N ARG A 77 2.49 -19.90 -5.38
CA ARG A 77 2.10 -18.68 -4.69
C ARG A 77 3.32 -18.16 -3.96
N PHE A 78 3.77 -16.97 -4.32
CA PHE A 78 5.00 -16.41 -3.80
C PHE A 78 4.86 -14.93 -3.48
N TYR A 79 5.74 -14.42 -2.62
CA TYR A 79 5.89 -12.99 -2.41
C TYR A 79 7.34 -12.63 -2.09
N VAL A 80 7.67 -11.35 -2.29
CA VAL A 80 8.95 -10.72 -1.93
C VAL A 80 8.65 -9.41 -1.22
N VAL A 81 9.41 -9.14 -0.16
CA VAL A 81 9.39 -7.85 0.56
C VAL A 81 10.68 -7.09 0.26
N ARG A 82 10.55 -5.82 -0.10
CA ARG A 82 11.66 -4.88 -0.27
C ARG A 82 11.37 -3.61 0.51
N ASP A 83 11.99 -3.44 1.67
CA ASP A 83 11.73 -2.31 2.58
C ASP A 83 10.24 -2.22 2.98
N GLY A 84 9.58 -1.11 2.71
CA GLY A 84 8.14 -0.92 2.92
C GLY A 84 7.26 -1.33 1.73
N ALA A 85 7.82 -2.04 0.73
CA ALA A 85 7.09 -2.53 -0.43
C ALA A 85 6.99 -4.07 -0.45
N LEU A 86 5.92 -4.59 -1.07
CA LEU A 86 5.68 -6.02 -1.21
C LEU A 86 5.14 -6.31 -2.62
N ILE A 87 5.67 -7.36 -3.26
CA ILE A 87 5.08 -7.92 -4.49
C ILE A 87 4.75 -9.39 -4.24
N ALA A 88 3.48 -9.75 -4.45
CA ALA A 88 2.99 -11.12 -4.32
C ALA A 88 2.35 -11.58 -5.63
N TRP A 89 2.47 -12.87 -5.96
CA TRP A 89 1.91 -13.38 -7.20
C TRP A 89 1.46 -14.83 -7.10
N VAL A 90 0.56 -15.18 -8.02
CA VAL A 90 0.11 -16.55 -8.27
C VAL A 90 0.43 -16.91 -9.72
N THR A 91 1.29 -17.91 -9.90
CA THR A 91 1.57 -18.49 -11.22
C THR A 91 0.65 -19.68 -11.44
N PRO A 92 -0.26 -19.66 -12.44
CA PRO A 92 -1.20 -20.76 -12.69
C PRO A 92 -0.49 -21.97 -13.28
N GLN A 93 -1.16 -23.13 -13.22
CA GLN A 93 -0.75 -24.33 -13.97
C GLN A 93 -0.77 -24.01 -15.47
N GLY A 94 0.24 -24.50 -16.21
CA GLY A 94 0.34 -24.29 -17.63
C GLY A 94 0.77 -22.90 -18.08
N ALA A 95 1.27 -22.04 -17.17
CA ALA A 95 1.88 -20.77 -17.54
C ALA A 95 3.04 -21.00 -18.52
N ALA A 96 3.03 -20.25 -19.63
CA ALA A 96 4.03 -20.31 -20.70
C ALA A 96 5.03 -19.14 -20.62
N PRO A 97 6.19 -19.21 -21.29
CA PRO A 97 7.16 -18.11 -21.35
C PRO A 97 6.62 -16.75 -21.86
N THR A 98 5.47 -16.75 -22.51
CA THR A 98 4.78 -15.55 -23.03
C THR A 98 3.51 -15.20 -22.28
N THR A 99 3.20 -15.91 -21.18
CA THR A 99 2.03 -15.62 -20.35
C THR A 99 2.13 -14.20 -19.77
N GLY A 100 1.09 -13.39 -20.00
CA GLY A 100 1.00 -12.02 -19.49
C GLY A 100 0.70 -11.95 -18.00
N PHE A 101 0.89 -10.77 -17.43
CA PHE A 101 0.66 -10.46 -16.02
C PHE A 101 -0.58 -9.59 -15.85
N ASN A 102 -1.47 -9.97 -14.95
CA ASN A 102 -2.52 -9.10 -14.45
C ASN A 102 -2.09 -8.50 -13.11
N ILE A 103 -1.74 -7.22 -13.12
CA ILE A 103 -1.09 -6.54 -12.01
C ILE A 103 -2.08 -5.58 -11.34
N VAL A 104 -2.34 -5.76 -10.05
CA VAL A 104 -2.97 -4.73 -9.20
C VAL A 104 -1.83 -3.98 -8.51
N GLY A 105 -1.65 -2.72 -8.86
CA GLY A 105 -0.65 -1.83 -8.27
C GLY A 105 -1.29 -0.95 -7.19
N THR A 106 -0.66 -0.85 -6.02
CA THR A 106 -1.10 -0.05 -4.86
C THR A 106 0.10 0.55 -4.16
N HIS A 107 -0.08 1.30 -3.07
CA HIS A 107 1.02 1.72 -2.21
C HIS A 107 0.71 1.53 -0.71
N THR A 108 1.77 1.48 0.10
CA THR A 108 1.74 1.13 1.53
C THR A 108 2.00 2.31 2.44
N ASP A 109 2.66 3.35 1.94
CA ASP A 109 2.93 4.59 2.67
C ASP A 109 1.72 5.52 2.68
N SER A 110 1.75 6.51 3.56
CA SER A 110 0.71 7.53 3.71
C SER A 110 1.33 8.82 4.23
N PRO A 111 0.74 9.99 3.98
CA PRO A 111 1.26 11.27 4.48
C PRO A 111 1.35 11.28 6.00
N SER A 112 2.45 11.81 6.53
CA SER A 112 2.74 11.77 7.95
C SER A 112 3.87 12.75 8.34
N PHE A 113 4.51 12.46 9.49
CA PHE A 113 5.73 13.11 9.97
C PHE A 113 6.78 12.05 10.29
N LYS A 114 7.99 12.22 9.76
CA LYS A 114 9.11 11.30 9.98
C LYS A 114 10.07 11.85 11.04
N LEU A 115 10.58 11.01 11.92
CA LEU A 115 11.60 11.41 12.91
C LEU A 115 12.88 11.87 12.20
N LYS A 116 13.40 13.02 12.63
CA LYS A 116 14.71 13.55 12.23
C LYS A 116 15.85 12.84 12.95
N PRO A 117 17.09 12.92 12.44
CA PRO A 117 18.27 12.62 13.22
C PRO A 117 18.31 13.44 14.53
N LYS A 118 18.72 12.81 15.64
CA LYS A 118 18.68 13.41 17.00
C LYS A 118 17.25 13.84 17.36
N PRO A 119 16.31 12.89 17.45
CA PRO A 119 14.89 13.18 17.50
C PRO A 119 14.42 13.75 18.84
N THR A 120 15.17 13.54 19.95
CA THR A 120 14.83 14.09 21.26
C THR A 120 15.17 15.56 21.30
N THR A 121 14.18 16.41 21.50
CA THR A 121 14.31 17.87 21.61
C THR A 121 13.32 18.39 22.64
N GLY A 122 13.28 19.71 22.86
CA GLY A 122 12.31 20.32 23.77
C GLY A 122 12.81 21.62 24.34
N LYS A 123 11.91 22.32 25.04
CA LYS A 123 12.17 23.60 25.73
C LYS A 123 11.13 23.83 26.83
N PHE A 124 11.44 24.67 27.77
CA PHE A 124 10.51 25.06 28.84
C PHE A 124 9.99 23.87 29.68
N GLY A 125 10.78 22.82 29.84
CA GLY A 125 10.35 21.61 30.54
C GLY A 125 9.47 20.66 29.76
N TRP A 126 9.31 20.86 28.46
CA TRP A 126 8.63 19.95 27.55
C TRP A 126 9.62 19.07 26.81
N LEU A 127 9.27 17.79 26.69
CA LEU A 127 9.95 16.85 25.78
C LEU A 127 9.18 16.82 24.44
N GLN A 128 9.90 17.07 23.34
CA GLN A 128 9.34 17.11 22.00
C GLN A 128 10.12 16.17 21.07
N ALA A 129 9.41 15.58 20.12
CA ALA A 129 10.05 14.84 19.03
C ALA A 129 10.34 15.77 17.85
N GLY A 130 11.59 15.78 17.39
CA GLY A 130 11.99 16.46 16.15
C GLY A 130 11.52 15.67 14.94
N VAL A 131 10.61 16.25 14.14
CA VAL A 131 10.04 15.60 12.97
C VAL A 131 10.13 16.47 11.72
N GLU A 132 10.12 15.84 10.55
CA GLU A 132 9.91 16.49 9.26
C GLU A 132 8.62 15.97 8.60
N VAL A 133 8.02 16.80 7.76
CA VAL A 133 6.78 16.45 7.05
C VAL A 133 7.10 15.43 5.96
N TYR A 134 6.35 14.32 5.94
CA TYR A 134 6.41 13.29 4.93
C TYR A 134 5.18 13.36 4.04
N GLY A 135 5.38 13.53 2.73
CA GLY A 135 4.29 13.71 1.78
C GLY A 135 3.53 15.03 1.94
N GLY A 136 2.23 15.00 1.69
CA GLY A 136 1.34 16.15 1.70
C GLY A 136 0.23 16.10 2.77
N PRO A 137 0.50 15.94 4.09
CA PRO A 137 -0.54 15.80 5.10
C PRO A 137 -1.36 17.10 5.28
N LEU A 138 -2.65 16.96 5.58
CA LEU A 138 -3.49 18.05 6.09
C LEU A 138 -3.07 18.34 7.53
N LEU A 139 -2.14 19.30 7.74
CA LEU A 139 -1.49 19.56 9.03
C LEU A 139 -2.48 19.75 10.19
N ASN A 140 -3.57 20.49 9.95
CA ASN A 140 -4.60 20.79 10.96
C ASN A 140 -5.30 19.52 11.50
N SER A 141 -5.40 18.46 10.71
CA SER A 141 -6.07 17.22 11.11
C SER A 141 -5.28 16.41 12.15
N TRP A 142 -3.98 16.69 12.30
CA TRP A 142 -3.09 16.02 13.23
C TRP A 142 -3.06 16.67 14.62
N LEU A 143 -3.60 17.88 14.74
CA LEU A 143 -3.65 18.61 15.99
C LEU A 143 -4.61 17.93 16.98
N ASP A 144 -4.25 18.00 18.28
CA ASP A 144 -5.04 17.52 19.41
C ASP A 144 -5.46 16.04 19.36
N ARG A 145 -4.66 15.20 18.72
CA ARG A 145 -4.87 13.76 18.63
C ARG A 145 -3.78 13.02 19.43
N GLU A 146 -4.15 11.88 20.00
CA GLU A 146 -3.19 10.93 20.57
C GLU A 146 -2.55 10.15 19.44
N LEU A 147 -1.23 10.30 19.31
CA LEU A 147 -0.45 9.77 18.20
C LEU A 147 0.62 8.81 18.72
N GLN A 148 1.11 7.95 17.84
CA GLN A 148 2.19 7.00 18.10
C GLN A 148 3.36 7.22 17.16
N LEU A 149 4.51 6.70 17.54
CA LEU A 149 5.66 6.48 16.66
C LEU A 149 5.65 5.01 16.21
N ALA A 150 5.82 4.78 14.92
CA ALA A 150 5.88 3.45 14.37
C ALA A 150 6.83 3.40 13.15
N GLY A 151 7.55 2.29 13.01
CA GLY A 151 8.50 2.12 11.91
C GLY A 151 9.50 1.02 12.17
N ARG A 152 10.68 1.14 11.55
CA ARG A 152 11.79 0.20 11.75
C ARG A 152 13.01 0.88 12.38
N LEU A 153 13.70 0.12 13.23
CA LEU A 153 15.05 0.38 13.71
C LEU A 153 16.01 -0.54 12.97
N VAL A 154 17.15 -0.04 12.54
CA VAL A 154 18.19 -0.81 11.86
C VAL A 154 19.45 -0.76 12.72
N MET A 155 19.91 -1.93 13.16
CA MET A 155 21.10 -2.05 14.00
C MET A 155 22.37 -1.90 13.15
N LEU A 156 23.50 -1.64 13.80
CA LEU A 156 24.82 -1.54 13.15
C LEU A 156 25.25 -2.83 12.41
N ASP A 157 24.73 -3.98 12.82
CA ASP A 157 24.95 -5.27 12.15
C ASP A 157 23.99 -5.54 10.97
N GLY A 158 23.09 -4.58 10.68
CA GLY A 158 22.07 -4.69 9.62
C GLY A 158 20.76 -5.35 10.06
N THR A 159 20.67 -5.88 11.28
CA THR A 159 19.43 -6.45 11.80
C THR A 159 18.35 -5.38 11.90
N GLN A 160 17.13 -5.71 11.52
CA GLN A 160 15.98 -4.81 11.57
C GLN A 160 14.98 -5.23 12.65
N ARG A 161 14.37 -4.25 13.31
CA ARG A 161 13.31 -4.44 14.31
C ARG A 161 12.19 -3.45 14.06
N LEU A 162 10.95 -3.93 14.01
CA LEU A 162 9.80 -3.03 14.01
C LEU A 162 9.52 -2.51 15.42
N THR A 163 9.01 -1.29 15.48
CA THR A 163 8.64 -0.63 16.72
C THR A 163 7.34 0.14 16.55
N ALA A 164 6.47 0.08 17.56
CA ALA A 164 5.26 0.89 17.68
C ALA A 164 5.01 1.22 19.14
N THR A 165 4.80 2.50 19.44
CA THR A 165 4.75 2.97 20.83
C THR A 165 3.38 2.88 21.48
N GLY A 166 2.30 2.76 20.68
CA GLY A 166 0.98 3.14 21.16
C GLY A 166 0.88 4.65 21.42
N PRO A 167 -0.18 5.15 22.06
CA PRO A 167 -0.37 6.58 22.30
C PRO A 167 0.81 7.16 23.09
N LEU A 168 1.53 8.08 22.46
CA LEU A 168 2.74 8.71 23.04
C LEU A 168 2.80 10.21 22.78
N LEU A 169 2.39 10.66 21.59
CA LEU A 169 2.64 12.00 21.09
C LEU A 169 1.35 12.81 20.95
N ARG A 170 1.49 14.13 20.97
CA ARG A 170 0.42 15.05 20.61
C ARG A 170 0.99 16.32 19.98
N PHE A 171 0.37 16.84 18.92
CA PHE A 171 0.56 18.21 18.45
C PHE A 171 -0.50 19.10 19.11
N PRO A 172 -0.18 19.84 20.19
CA PRO A 172 -1.17 20.66 20.87
C PRO A 172 -1.45 21.94 20.06
N GLN A 173 -2.72 22.29 19.91
CA GLN A 173 -3.10 23.59 19.37
C GLN A 173 -2.83 24.71 20.37
N LEU A 174 -2.56 25.92 19.83
CA LEU A 174 -2.57 27.12 20.66
C LEU A 174 -4.01 27.45 21.05
N ALA A 175 -4.21 27.78 22.34
CA ALA A 175 -5.54 28.12 22.83
C ALA A 175 -6.07 29.39 22.13
N ILE A 176 -7.37 29.43 21.82
CA ILE A 176 -8.02 30.57 21.15
C ILE A 176 -7.78 31.91 21.83
N HIS A 177 -7.54 31.91 23.16
CA HIS A 177 -7.24 33.13 23.92
C HIS A 177 -5.89 33.75 23.55
N LEU A 178 -4.98 32.94 22.97
CA LEU A 178 -3.64 33.37 22.54
C LEU A 178 -3.56 33.59 21.03
N ASP A 179 -4.54 33.10 20.27
CA ASP A 179 -4.72 33.36 18.83
C ASP A 179 -6.22 33.51 18.51
N ARG A 180 -6.71 34.74 18.59
CA ARG A 180 -8.15 35.03 18.38
C ARG A 180 -8.59 34.99 16.92
N ALA A 181 -7.64 35.01 15.98
CA ALA A 181 -7.88 34.94 14.55
C ALA A 181 -7.82 33.53 13.98
N VAL A 182 -7.57 32.50 14.80
CA VAL A 182 -7.40 31.13 14.35
C VAL A 182 -8.56 30.59 13.50
N ASN A 183 -9.79 31.04 13.76
CA ASN A 183 -10.97 30.64 13.00
C ASN A 183 -11.12 31.39 11.66
N ASP A 184 -10.39 32.48 11.44
CA ASP A 184 -10.35 33.18 10.16
C ASP A 184 -9.31 32.58 9.21
N GLY A 185 -8.30 31.88 9.76
CA GLY A 185 -7.31 31.17 8.99
C GLY A 185 -6.19 30.59 9.88
N LEU A 186 -6.17 29.28 10.04
CA LEU A 186 -5.10 28.57 10.77
C LEU A 186 -3.82 28.53 9.92
N VAL A 187 -2.73 29.14 10.39
CA VAL A 187 -1.42 29.12 9.75
C VAL A 187 -0.45 28.29 10.61
N LEU A 188 0.07 27.21 10.05
CA LEU A 188 1.00 26.29 10.70
C LEU A 188 2.36 26.36 10.02
N ASP A 189 3.38 26.86 10.74
CA ASP A 189 4.77 26.75 10.32
C ASP A 189 5.28 25.33 10.58
N LYS A 190 5.70 24.64 9.51
CA LYS A 190 6.13 23.23 9.57
C LYS A 190 7.34 23.02 10.47
N GLN A 191 8.23 24.00 10.60
CA GLN A 191 9.45 23.89 11.39
C GLN A 191 9.23 24.25 12.88
N GLN A 192 8.38 25.24 13.14
CA GLN A 192 8.21 25.80 14.49
C GLN A 192 7.01 25.19 15.23
N HIS A 193 5.90 24.93 14.53
CA HIS A 193 4.64 24.53 15.15
C HIS A 193 4.39 23.02 15.12
N MET A 194 5.14 22.26 14.30
CA MET A 194 4.90 20.83 14.09
C MET A 194 5.96 19.95 14.74
N ASN A 195 6.31 20.21 16.02
CA ASN A 195 7.09 19.32 16.85
C ASN A 195 6.19 18.78 17.98
N PRO A 196 5.77 17.51 17.93
CA PRO A 196 4.82 16.98 18.90
C PRO A 196 5.48 16.83 20.29
N VAL A 197 4.68 17.04 21.33
CA VAL A 197 5.09 16.78 22.70
C VAL A 197 4.92 15.30 23.04
N PHE A 198 5.86 14.70 23.80
CA PHE A 198 5.74 13.33 24.27
C PHE A 198 5.99 13.18 25.79
N GLY A 199 6.31 14.26 26.50
CA GLY A 199 6.53 14.21 27.94
C GLY A 199 6.92 15.55 28.53
N LEU A 200 7.26 15.50 29.82
CA LEU A 200 7.81 16.61 30.59
C LEU A 200 9.19 16.22 31.12
N GLY A 201 10.15 17.14 31.12
CA GLY A 201 11.50 16.92 31.60
C GLY A 201 12.56 17.77 30.88
N ASP A 202 13.80 17.40 31.10
CA ASP A 202 14.96 17.97 30.41
C ASP A 202 15.34 17.06 29.21
N PRO A 203 15.29 17.55 27.96
CA PRO A 203 15.68 16.76 26.81
C PRO A 203 17.10 16.18 26.87
N ALA A 204 18.00 16.79 27.64
CA ALA A 204 19.36 16.28 27.81
C ALA A 204 19.44 14.99 28.66
N GLY A 205 18.41 14.71 29.45
CA GLY A 205 18.31 13.50 30.29
C GLY A 205 17.47 12.38 29.68
N GLU A 206 16.91 12.58 28.49
CA GLU A 206 15.97 11.65 27.86
C GLU A 206 16.46 11.16 26.48
N ASP A 207 16.13 9.94 26.16
CA ASP A 207 16.48 9.34 24.86
C ASP A 207 15.25 8.66 24.22
N LEU A 208 14.68 9.31 23.20
CA LEU A 208 13.54 8.77 22.46
C LEU A 208 13.89 7.46 21.72
N LEU A 209 15.16 7.29 21.32
CA LEU A 209 15.58 6.03 20.67
C LEU A 209 15.64 4.88 21.67
N ALA A 210 16.01 5.14 22.94
CA ALA A 210 15.95 4.14 23.99
C ALA A 210 14.51 3.68 24.26
N LEU A 211 13.54 4.60 24.25
CA LEU A 211 12.12 4.25 24.36
C LEU A 211 11.67 3.40 23.17
N LEU A 212 12.05 3.74 21.94
CA LEU A 212 11.72 2.97 20.76
C LEU A 212 12.35 1.56 20.78
N ALA A 213 13.59 1.43 21.28
CA ALA A 213 14.26 0.14 21.47
C ALA A 213 13.53 -0.74 22.49
N GLU A 214 13.08 -0.17 23.61
CA GLU A 214 12.25 -0.88 24.60
C GLU A 214 10.95 -1.41 23.97
N ARG A 215 10.26 -0.58 23.17
CA ARG A 215 9.01 -0.98 22.51
C ARG A 215 9.24 -2.06 21.45
N ALA A 216 10.34 -1.98 20.69
CA ALA A 216 10.71 -3.02 19.74
C ALA A 216 10.99 -4.37 20.44
N ALA A 217 11.68 -4.36 21.58
CA ALA A 217 11.92 -5.56 22.37
C ALA A 217 10.62 -6.14 22.97
N ALA A 218 9.70 -5.28 23.40
CA ALA A 218 8.39 -5.70 23.93
C ALA A 218 7.47 -6.31 22.86
N ALA A 219 7.58 -5.84 21.61
CA ALA A 219 6.80 -6.37 20.47
C ALA A 219 7.27 -7.77 20.02
N ASP A 220 8.53 -8.13 20.27
CA ASP A 220 9.10 -9.44 19.94
C ASP A 220 9.90 -10.02 21.12
N PRO A 221 9.19 -10.56 22.14
CA PRO A 221 9.82 -11.06 23.39
C PRO A 221 10.76 -12.24 23.18
N GLY A 222 10.69 -12.93 22.03
CA GLY A 222 11.56 -14.06 21.68
C GLY A 222 12.91 -13.63 21.10
N SER A 223 13.06 -12.39 20.70
CA SER A 223 14.30 -11.84 20.13
C SER A 223 15.26 -11.28 21.20
N ALA A 224 16.52 -11.09 20.79
CA ALA A 224 17.51 -10.44 21.64
C ALA A 224 17.08 -9.01 22.00
N PRO A 225 17.43 -8.51 23.19
CA PRO A 225 17.21 -7.12 23.59
C PRO A 225 17.77 -6.15 22.54
N VAL A 226 17.07 -5.03 22.33
CA VAL A 226 17.53 -3.97 21.44
C VAL A 226 18.35 -2.98 22.25
N ASP A 227 19.67 -2.95 22.01
CA ASP A 227 20.55 -1.94 22.62
C ASP A 227 20.44 -0.63 21.83
N PRO A 228 19.98 0.48 22.46
CA PRO A 228 19.86 1.77 21.78
C PRO A 228 21.18 2.27 21.16
N ALA A 229 22.31 1.95 21.77
CA ALA A 229 23.64 2.33 21.26
C ALA A 229 24.01 1.60 19.96
N GLN A 230 23.33 0.52 19.62
CA GLN A 230 23.51 -0.24 18.38
C GLN A 230 22.57 0.20 17.27
N ILE A 231 21.66 1.15 17.50
CA ILE A 231 20.79 1.68 16.46
C ILE A 231 21.64 2.53 15.48
N GLY A 232 21.92 1.98 14.30
CA GLY A 232 22.65 2.64 13.23
C GLY A 232 21.79 3.56 12.36
N GLY A 233 20.47 3.27 12.27
CA GLY A 233 19.51 4.05 11.50
C GLY A 233 18.08 3.73 11.88
N TYR A 234 17.14 4.56 11.43
CA TYR A 234 15.72 4.33 11.67
C TYR A 234 14.85 5.02 10.63
N ASP A 235 13.74 4.38 10.29
CA ASP A 235 12.65 4.95 9.51
C ASP A 235 11.39 4.86 10.38
N VAL A 236 11.08 5.92 11.11
CA VAL A 236 9.99 5.97 12.08
C VAL A 236 9.10 7.16 11.75
N VAL A 237 7.81 6.92 11.66
CA VAL A 237 6.78 7.92 11.34
C VAL A 237 5.77 8.06 12.47
N VAL A 238 5.05 9.17 12.45
CA VAL A 238 3.91 9.43 13.34
C VAL A 238 2.65 8.81 12.74
N ALA A 239 1.86 8.12 13.54
CA ALA A 239 0.58 7.56 13.12
C ALA A 239 -0.54 7.85 14.14
N ASP A 240 -1.76 8.02 13.64
CA ASP A 240 -2.95 8.15 14.49
C ASP A 240 -3.25 6.83 15.20
N THR A 241 -3.61 6.90 16.48
CA THR A 241 -3.95 5.73 17.30
C THR A 241 -5.44 5.46 17.39
N GLN A 242 -6.27 6.36 16.85
CA GLN A 242 -7.72 6.18 16.88
C GLN A 242 -8.13 5.01 16.00
N LEU A 243 -8.81 4.04 16.59
CA LEU A 243 -9.29 2.86 15.86
C LEU A 243 -10.27 3.25 14.74
N ALA A 244 -10.26 2.45 13.68
CA ALA A 244 -11.24 2.56 12.61
C ALA A 244 -12.67 2.41 13.15
N ALA A 245 -13.62 3.09 12.52
CA ALA A 245 -15.01 3.04 12.95
C ALA A 245 -16.00 3.14 11.79
N VAL A 246 -17.02 2.29 11.83
CA VAL A 246 -18.22 2.43 11.02
C VAL A 246 -19.17 3.38 11.74
N PHE A 247 -19.77 4.33 11.03
CA PHE A 247 -20.71 5.30 11.57
C PHE A 247 -21.65 5.83 10.47
N GLY A 248 -22.48 6.81 10.83
CA GLY A 248 -23.53 7.35 9.97
C GLY A 248 -24.91 6.89 10.41
N ALA A 249 -25.97 7.49 9.88
CA ALA A 249 -27.35 7.21 10.30
C ALA A 249 -27.77 5.75 10.04
N LYS A 250 -27.15 5.10 9.06
CA LYS A 250 -27.38 3.69 8.68
C LYS A 250 -26.08 2.88 8.62
N GLY A 251 -24.97 3.38 9.18
CA GLY A 251 -23.68 2.73 9.12
C GLY A 251 -23.02 2.80 7.73
N GLU A 252 -23.25 3.89 6.97
CA GLU A 252 -22.79 4.02 5.59
C GLU A 252 -21.31 4.40 5.45
N PHE A 253 -20.71 4.92 6.52
CA PHE A 253 -19.39 5.51 6.50
C PHE A 253 -18.38 4.70 7.29
N PHE A 254 -17.14 4.69 6.80
CA PHE A 254 -16.01 4.13 7.50
C PHE A 254 -14.89 5.17 7.58
N ALA A 255 -14.44 5.46 8.80
CA ALA A 255 -13.34 6.40 9.04
C ALA A 255 -12.15 5.71 9.67
N SER A 256 -10.97 5.96 9.11
CA SER A 256 -9.68 5.50 9.60
C SER A 256 -8.57 6.41 9.07
N GLY A 257 -7.40 6.40 9.69
CA GLY A 257 -6.18 6.92 9.04
C GLY A 257 -5.71 5.97 7.94
N ARG A 258 -4.89 6.48 7.03
CA ARG A 258 -4.17 5.69 6.00
C ARG A 258 -5.08 4.88 5.05
N LEU A 259 -6.33 5.32 4.83
CA LEU A 259 -7.18 4.72 3.80
C LEU A 259 -6.59 4.94 2.41
N ASP A 260 -5.95 6.08 2.20
CA ASP A 260 -4.97 6.34 1.18
C ASP A 260 -3.60 5.79 1.67
N ASN A 261 -3.13 4.62 1.18
CA ASN A 261 -3.80 3.77 0.18
C ASN A 261 -3.97 2.33 0.72
N LEU A 262 -4.00 2.15 2.06
CA LEU A 262 -4.20 0.82 2.65
C LEU A 262 -5.56 0.22 2.30
N SER A 263 -6.55 1.03 1.90
CA SER A 263 -7.84 0.52 1.43
C SER A 263 -7.72 -0.28 0.12
N ALA A 264 -6.92 0.22 -0.83
CA ALA A 264 -6.66 -0.50 -2.08
C ALA A 264 -5.65 -1.63 -1.89
N THR A 265 -4.63 -1.45 -1.04
CA THR A 265 -3.66 -2.51 -0.70
C THR A 265 -4.37 -3.72 -0.07
N HIS A 266 -5.26 -3.49 0.91
CA HIS A 266 -6.08 -4.54 1.51
C HIS A 266 -7.01 -5.20 0.50
N ALA A 267 -7.69 -4.41 -0.35
CA ALA A 267 -8.59 -4.94 -1.38
C ALA A 267 -7.85 -5.84 -2.38
N GLY A 268 -6.67 -5.41 -2.85
CA GLY A 268 -5.81 -6.20 -3.74
C GLY A 268 -5.27 -7.47 -3.08
N LEU A 269 -4.86 -7.39 -1.80
CA LEU A 269 -4.39 -8.54 -1.02
C LEU A 269 -5.50 -9.58 -0.82
N ALA A 270 -6.69 -9.15 -0.39
CA ALA A 270 -7.85 -10.04 -0.22
C ALA A 270 -8.26 -10.70 -1.55
N ALA A 271 -8.23 -9.93 -2.64
CA ALA A 271 -8.53 -10.44 -3.98
C ALA A 271 -7.49 -11.47 -4.45
N LEU A 272 -6.19 -11.25 -4.21
CA LEU A 272 -5.13 -12.18 -4.59
C LEU A 272 -5.21 -13.48 -3.79
N ILE A 273 -5.47 -13.40 -2.50
CA ILE A 273 -5.66 -14.57 -1.62
C ILE A 273 -6.88 -15.38 -2.10
N ALA A 274 -8.01 -14.74 -2.36
CA ALA A 274 -9.21 -15.41 -2.88
C ALA A 274 -8.97 -16.04 -4.26
N HIS A 275 -8.23 -15.35 -5.15
CA HIS A 275 -7.85 -15.89 -6.46
C HIS A 275 -6.96 -17.14 -6.31
N ALA A 276 -6.05 -17.15 -5.34
CA ALA A 276 -5.13 -18.25 -5.10
C ALA A 276 -5.83 -19.57 -4.68
N GLU A 277 -7.04 -19.53 -4.14
CA GLU A 277 -7.80 -20.74 -3.80
C GLU A 277 -8.24 -21.52 -5.05
N THR A 278 -8.56 -20.81 -6.14
CA THR A 278 -9.07 -21.41 -7.38
C THR A 278 -8.48 -20.72 -8.62
N PRO A 279 -7.15 -20.83 -8.84
CA PRO A 279 -6.54 -20.22 -10.02
C PRO A 279 -7.01 -20.96 -11.27
N ALA A 280 -7.25 -20.20 -12.34
CA ALA A 280 -7.61 -20.80 -13.64
C ALA A 280 -6.36 -21.35 -14.34
N ASP A 281 -6.44 -22.60 -14.82
CA ASP A 281 -5.35 -23.19 -15.61
C ASP A 281 -5.11 -22.40 -16.89
N GLY A 282 -3.86 -22.09 -17.22
CA GLY A 282 -3.47 -21.35 -18.42
C GLY A 282 -3.87 -19.87 -18.44
N GLY A 283 -4.38 -19.35 -17.32
CA GLY A 283 -4.71 -17.92 -17.15
C GLY A 283 -3.47 -17.02 -17.02
N PRO A 284 -3.67 -15.69 -16.89
CA PRO A 284 -2.58 -14.76 -16.63
C PRO A 284 -1.94 -14.99 -15.25
N ILE A 285 -0.70 -14.52 -15.09
CA ILE A 285 -0.04 -14.50 -13.78
C ILE A 285 -0.63 -13.34 -12.98
N ALA A 286 -1.32 -13.65 -11.89
CA ALA A 286 -1.90 -12.65 -11.01
C ALA A 286 -0.82 -12.03 -10.11
N VAL A 287 -0.73 -10.69 -10.05
CA VAL A 287 0.30 -9.96 -9.28
C VAL A 287 -0.33 -8.84 -8.48
N LEU A 288 -0.05 -8.78 -7.19
CA LEU A 288 -0.23 -7.60 -6.35
C LEU A 288 1.13 -6.92 -6.18
N ALA A 289 1.24 -5.65 -6.56
CA ALA A 289 2.43 -4.83 -6.37
C ALA A 289 2.09 -3.63 -5.46
N ALA A 290 2.43 -3.74 -4.18
CA ALA A 290 2.25 -2.69 -3.18
C ALA A 290 3.59 -1.95 -2.99
N PHE A 291 3.69 -0.74 -3.51
CA PHE A 291 4.91 0.08 -3.49
C PHE A 291 5.02 0.92 -2.22
N ASP A 292 6.22 1.37 -1.90
CA ASP A 292 6.49 2.38 -0.88
C ASP A 292 6.78 3.74 -1.53
N HIS A 293 6.73 4.81 -0.75
CA HIS A 293 7.14 6.15 -1.18
C HIS A 293 6.31 6.79 -2.32
N GLU A 294 5.06 6.35 -2.53
CA GLU A 294 4.16 7.01 -3.49
C GLU A 294 3.97 8.48 -3.13
N GLU A 295 3.74 8.78 -1.87
CA GLU A 295 3.42 10.08 -1.30
C GLU A 295 4.54 11.13 -1.44
N ILE A 296 5.71 10.69 -1.81
CA ILE A 296 6.89 11.53 -2.09
C ILE A 296 7.39 11.40 -3.54
N GLY A 297 6.55 10.84 -4.43
CA GLY A 297 6.77 10.79 -5.88
C GLY A 297 7.41 9.51 -6.40
N SER A 298 7.41 8.41 -5.64
CA SER A 298 7.84 7.07 -6.07
C SER A 298 9.32 6.92 -6.50
N ASN A 299 10.15 7.95 -6.36
CA ASN A 299 11.55 7.94 -6.83
C ASN A 299 12.49 7.28 -5.81
N SER A 300 12.31 5.98 -5.57
CA SER A 300 13.16 5.18 -4.68
C SER A 300 13.28 3.75 -5.18
N ARG A 301 14.15 2.94 -4.54
CA ARG A 301 14.34 1.53 -4.92
C ARG A 301 13.11 0.65 -4.66
N SER A 302 12.24 1.04 -3.74
CA SER A 302 10.98 0.37 -3.36
C SER A 302 9.73 1.07 -3.89
N GLY A 303 9.87 2.27 -4.48
CA GLY A 303 8.79 2.99 -5.16
C GLY A 303 8.55 2.53 -6.59
N ALA A 304 7.44 2.95 -7.18
CA ALA A 304 7.03 2.54 -8.53
C ALA A 304 7.99 2.99 -9.64
N CYS A 305 8.77 4.06 -9.44
CA CYS A 305 9.86 4.46 -10.33
C CYS A 305 11.09 3.54 -10.23
N GLY A 306 11.23 2.81 -9.12
CA GLY A 306 12.32 1.88 -8.87
C GLY A 306 12.22 0.60 -9.71
N PRO A 307 13.23 -0.27 -9.68
CA PRO A 307 13.26 -1.47 -10.50
C PRO A 307 12.43 -2.62 -9.94
N PHE A 308 11.83 -2.50 -8.73
CA PHE A 308 11.29 -3.63 -7.98
C PHE A 308 10.29 -4.46 -8.79
N LEU A 309 9.30 -3.84 -9.42
CA LEU A 309 8.33 -4.58 -10.24
C LEU A 309 9.02 -5.26 -11.43
N GLU A 310 9.88 -4.54 -12.15
CA GLU A 310 10.59 -5.11 -13.30
C GLU A 310 11.45 -6.30 -12.91
N ASP A 311 12.22 -6.19 -11.79
CA ASP A 311 13.06 -7.27 -11.27
C ASP A 311 12.24 -8.55 -11.01
N ILE A 312 11.07 -8.41 -10.38
CA ILE A 312 10.18 -9.54 -10.08
C ILE A 312 9.61 -10.15 -11.36
N LEU A 313 9.06 -9.34 -12.27
CA LEU A 313 8.48 -9.84 -13.53
C LEU A 313 9.53 -10.53 -14.41
N VAL A 314 10.76 -10.02 -14.44
CA VAL A 314 11.89 -10.64 -15.14
C VAL A 314 12.20 -12.00 -14.53
N ARG A 315 12.33 -12.09 -13.21
CA ARG A 315 12.67 -13.35 -12.52
C ARG A 315 11.56 -14.40 -12.65
N ILE A 316 10.29 -14.00 -12.62
CA ILE A 316 9.17 -14.92 -12.90
C ILE A 316 9.28 -15.45 -14.35
N SER A 317 9.51 -14.57 -15.33
CA SER A 317 9.66 -14.97 -16.74
C SER A 317 10.86 -15.89 -16.97
N ASP A 318 11.99 -15.62 -16.31
CA ASP A 318 13.19 -16.47 -16.37
C ASP A 318 12.89 -17.86 -15.77
N GLY A 319 12.15 -17.92 -14.66
CA GLY A 319 11.69 -19.18 -14.07
C GLY A 319 10.78 -19.98 -15.01
N LEU A 320 10.09 -19.34 -15.94
CA LEU A 320 9.30 -19.97 -17.01
C LEU A 320 10.13 -20.30 -18.26
N GLY A 321 11.44 -20.03 -18.26
CA GLY A 321 12.34 -20.27 -19.40
C GLY A 321 12.18 -19.27 -20.55
N ALA A 322 11.67 -18.06 -20.28
CA ALA A 322 11.42 -17.06 -21.31
C ALA A 322 12.73 -16.44 -21.86
N SER A 323 12.86 -16.42 -23.19
CA SER A 323 13.87 -15.59 -23.87
C SER A 323 13.56 -14.10 -23.68
N VAL A 324 14.53 -13.22 -23.99
CA VAL A 324 14.33 -11.76 -23.96
C VAL A 324 13.13 -11.33 -24.82
N SER A 325 12.96 -11.94 -26.01
CA SER A 325 11.82 -11.64 -26.88
C SER A 325 10.50 -12.08 -26.27
N GLN A 326 10.44 -13.27 -25.67
CA GLN A 326 9.22 -13.79 -25.02
C GLN A 326 8.82 -12.97 -23.81
N ARG A 327 9.79 -12.46 -23.02
CA ARG A 327 9.50 -11.51 -21.94
C ARG A 327 8.83 -10.23 -22.45
N ARG A 328 9.29 -9.69 -23.60
CA ARG A 328 8.64 -8.53 -24.21
C ARG A 328 7.21 -8.85 -24.70
N GLN A 329 6.97 -10.06 -25.20
CA GLN A 329 5.63 -10.53 -25.54
C GLN A 329 4.74 -10.65 -24.29
N ALA A 330 5.26 -11.21 -23.19
CA ALA A 330 4.56 -11.30 -21.92
C ALA A 330 4.15 -9.90 -21.40
N LEU A 331 5.08 -8.93 -21.39
CA LEU A 331 4.77 -7.55 -21.00
C LEU A 331 3.73 -6.90 -21.91
N ALA A 332 3.78 -7.14 -23.23
CA ALA A 332 2.80 -6.62 -24.17
C ALA A 332 1.40 -7.26 -24.00
N ALA A 333 1.35 -8.48 -23.49
CA ALA A 333 0.11 -9.20 -23.13
C ALA A 333 -0.37 -8.92 -21.70
N SER A 334 0.32 -8.03 -20.98
CA SER A 334 0.01 -7.71 -19.57
C SER A 334 -0.93 -6.52 -19.45
N PHE A 335 -1.59 -6.45 -18.29
CA PHE A 335 -2.45 -5.34 -17.93
C PHE A 335 -2.23 -4.93 -16.48
N CYS A 336 -2.30 -3.63 -16.18
CA CYS A 336 -2.17 -3.11 -14.83
C CYS A 336 -3.44 -2.34 -14.43
N VAL A 337 -3.98 -2.66 -13.27
CA VAL A 337 -4.96 -1.85 -12.54
C VAL A 337 -4.19 -1.12 -11.45
N SER A 338 -3.91 0.15 -11.67
CA SER A 338 -3.33 1.06 -10.69
C SER A 338 -4.46 1.50 -9.75
N ALA A 339 -4.52 0.86 -8.58
CA ALA A 339 -5.56 1.10 -7.59
C ALA A 339 -5.04 2.03 -6.50
N ASP A 340 -5.48 3.28 -6.57
CA ASP A 340 -5.09 4.36 -5.69
C ASP A 340 -6.30 5.23 -5.36
N ALA A 341 -6.44 5.66 -4.10
CA ALA A 341 -7.60 6.41 -3.64
C ALA A 341 -7.87 7.66 -4.48
N GLY A 342 -9.10 8.14 -4.50
CA GLY A 342 -9.47 9.34 -5.23
C GLY A 342 -10.55 10.15 -4.51
N HIS A 343 -10.90 11.32 -5.05
CA HIS A 343 -11.78 12.26 -4.37
C HIS A 343 -13.26 11.95 -4.63
N ALA A 344 -14.04 11.72 -3.57
CA ALA A 344 -15.49 11.86 -3.63
C ALA A 344 -15.89 13.34 -3.66
N VAL A 345 -17.06 13.66 -4.21
CA VAL A 345 -17.58 15.02 -4.18
C VAL A 345 -17.79 15.49 -2.73
N HIS A 346 -17.20 16.63 -2.40
CA HIS A 346 -17.35 17.22 -1.06
C HIS A 346 -18.63 18.07 -1.03
N PRO A 347 -19.60 17.79 -0.14
CA PRO A 347 -20.92 18.47 -0.17
C PRO A 347 -20.83 19.99 0.05
N ASN A 348 -19.85 20.46 0.81
CA ASN A 348 -19.67 21.88 1.10
C ASN A 348 -18.73 22.62 0.13
N TYR A 349 -18.07 21.88 -0.81
CA TYR A 349 -17.11 22.44 -1.77
C TYR A 349 -17.30 21.81 -3.16
N ALA A 350 -18.58 21.68 -3.57
CA ALA A 350 -18.93 21.03 -4.84
C ALA A 350 -18.33 21.75 -6.07
N GLU A 351 -18.05 23.05 -5.97
CA GLU A 351 -17.39 23.85 -6.99
C GLU A 351 -15.91 23.49 -7.25
N ARG A 352 -15.28 22.74 -6.34
CA ARG A 352 -13.92 22.22 -6.52
C ARG A 352 -13.86 20.98 -7.40
N HIS A 353 -15.00 20.38 -7.69
CA HIS A 353 -15.14 19.18 -8.50
C HIS A 353 -15.63 19.51 -9.91
N ASP A 354 -15.45 18.56 -10.84
CA ASP A 354 -16.09 18.64 -12.15
C ASP A 354 -17.61 18.76 -12.00
N PRO A 355 -18.30 19.60 -12.79
CA PRO A 355 -19.74 19.81 -12.60
C PRO A 355 -20.62 18.60 -12.97
N VAL A 356 -20.11 17.63 -13.75
CA VAL A 356 -20.85 16.47 -14.23
C VAL A 356 -20.37 15.19 -13.56
N ASN A 357 -19.05 14.95 -13.53
CA ASN A 357 -18.45 13.74 -13.00
C ASN A 357 -18.17 13.90 -11.50
N ARG A 358 -19.16 13.63 -10.66
CA ARG A 358 -19.13 13.83 -9.21
C ARG A 358 -19.31 12.53 -8.46
N PRO A 359 -18.25 11.74 -8.27
CA PRO A 359 -18.33 10.49 -7.54
C PRO A 359 -18.81 10.69 -6.10
N VAL A 360 -19.59 9.74 -5.61
CA VAL A 360 -20.13 9.69 -4.24
C VAL A 360 -19.61 8.48 -3.50
N LEU A 361 -19.64 8.53 -2.16
CA LEU A 361 -19.34 7.37 -1.33
C LEU A 361 -20.39 6.27 -1.55
N ASN A 362 -19.98 5.01 -1.47
CA ASN A 362 -20.79 3.83 -1.77
C ASN A 362 -21.32 3.75 -3.21
N GLY A 363 -20.74 4.53 -4.14
CA GLY A 363 -21.04 4.47 -5.56
C GLY A 363 -20.17 3.46 -6.33
N GLY A 364 -19.21 2.83 -5.67
CA GLY A 364 -18.22 1.94 -6.28
C GLY A 364 -16.90 2.65 -6.60
N PRO A 365 -15.90 1.87 -7.03
CA PRO A 365 -14.57 2.42 -7.33
C PRO A 365 -14.63 3.45 -8.44
N LEU A 366 -13.70 4.41 -8.36
CA LEU A 366 -13.48 5.42 -9.39
C LEU A 366 -12.79 4.81 -10.60
N LEU A 367 -13.13 5.27 -11.79
CA LEU A 367 -12.30 5.20 -12.99
C LEU A 367 -11.72 6.59 -13.24
N LYS A 368 -10.42 6.75 -13.03
CA LYS A 368 -9.74 8.05 -13.09
C LYS A 368 -9.28 8.35 -14.52
N ILE A 369 -9.69 9.48 -15.08
CA ILE A 369 -9.37 9.91 -16.43
C ILE A 369 -8.72 11.29 -16.40
N ASN A 370 -7.65 11.48 -17.17
CA ASN A 370 -6.98 12.77 -17.29
C ASN A 370 -6.37 12.97 -18.68
N ALA A 371 -6.72 14.08 -19.34
CA ALA A 371 -6.24 14.39 -20.69
C ALA A 371 -4.72 14.57 -20.79
N ASN A 372 -4.03 14.92 -19.69
CA ASN A 372 -2.59 15.10 -19.64
C ASN A 372 -1.84 13.84 -19.16
N GLN A 373 -2.51 12.67 -19.14
CA GLN A 373 -1.94 11.39 -18.69
C GLN A 373 -1.35 11.45 -17.28
N ARG A 374 -1.95 12.27 -16.39
CA ARG A 374 -1.67 12.22 -14.94
C ARG A 374 -2.24 10.94 -14.33
N TYR A 375 -3.25 10.35 -15.01
CA TYR A 375 -3.74 8.99 -14.87
C TYR A 375 -3.53 8.29 -16.21
N ALA A 376 -3.10 7.03 -16.18
CA ALA A 376 -2.72 6.27 -17.39
C ALA A 376 -3.92 5.76 -18.19
N THR A 377 -5.14 5.92 -17.69
CA THR A 377 -6.36 5.40 -18.33
C THR A 377 -6.52 5.94 -19.75
N ASP A 378 -6.54 5.03 -20.72
CA ASP A 378 -6.89 5.28 -22.12
C ASP A 378 -8.27 4.68 -22.47
N ALA A 379 -8.77 4.91 -23.67
CA ALA A 379 -10.09 4.41 -24.08
C ALA A 379 -10.21 2.87 -24.05
N PRO A 380 -9.21 2.07 -24.52
CA PRO A 380 -9.22 0.62 -24.34
C PRO A 380 -9.22 0.20 -22.87
N GLY A 381 -8.43 0.87 -22.01
CA GLY A 381 -8.40 0.61 -20.57
C GLY A 381 -9.75 0.90 -19.90
N ALA A 382 -10.38 2.02 -20.25
CA ALA A 382 -11.70 2.37 -19.74
C ALA A 382 -12.77 1.35 -20.17
N ALA A 383 -12.76 0.90 -21.44
CA ALA A 383 -13.67 -0.11 -21.94
C ALA A 383 -13.47 -1.47 -21.25
N PHE A 384 -12.20 -1.85 -21.01
CA PHE A 384 -11.87 -3.06 -20.26
C PHE A 384 -12.42 -2.99 -18.82
N TRP A 385 -12.20 -1.88 -18.11
CA TRP A 385 -12.69 -1.70 -16.74
C TRP A 385 -14.22 -1.73 -16.67
N ALA A 386 -14.91 -1.06 -17.60
CA ALA A 386 -16.36 -1.07 -17.68
C ALA A 386 -16.93 -2.48 -17.87
N ARG A 387 -16.34 -3.28 -18.77
CA ARG A 387 -16.70 -4.68 -18.97
C ARG A 387 -16.47 -5.51 -17.72
N LEU A 388 -15.29 -5.37 -17.11
CA LEU A 388 -14.91 -6.09 -15.90
C LEU A 388 -15.87 -5.81 -14.73
N CYS A 389 -16.19 -4.56 -14.50
CA CYS A 389 -17.15 -4.16 -13.45
C CYS A 389 -18.55 -4.71 -13.73
N GLY A 390 -19.00 -4.70 -15.01
CA GLY A 390 -20.26 -5.30 -15.42
C GLY A 390 -20.32 -6.81 -15.14
N GLU A 391 -19.27 -7.55 -15.48
CA GLU A 391 -19.14 -8.98 -15.21
C GLU A 391 -19.06 -9.28 -13.71
N ALA A 392 -18.39 -8.44 -12.92
CA ALA A 392 -18.32 -8.55 -11.47
C ALA A 392 -19.62 -8.16 -10.75
N GLY A 393 -20.56 -7.51 -11.46
CA GLY A 393 -21.76 -6.92 -10.84
C GLY A 393 -21.41 -5.80 -9.85
N VAL A 394 -20.37 -5.02 -10.16
CA VAL A 394 -19.86 -3.92 -9.36
C VAL A 394 -20.15 -2.60 -10.08
N PRO A 395 -20.84 -1.63 -9.46
CA PRO A 395 -20.94 -0.29 -10.01
C PRO A 395 -19.57 0.41 -9.96
N TYR A 396 -19.30 1.32 -10.90
CA TYR A 396 -18.13 2.19 -10.89
C TYR A 396 -18.55 3.62 -11.28
N GLN A 397 -17.65 4.58 -11.05
CA GLN A 397 -17.92 6.00 -11.31
C GLN A 397 -16.74 6.61 -12.04
N GLU A 398 -17.01 7.41 -13.10
CA GLU A 398 -15.94 8.17 -13.75
C GLU A 398 -15.53 9.37 -12.89
N PHE A 399 -14.23 9.64 -12.86
CA PHE A 399 -13.63 10.78 -12.22
C PHE A 399 -12.73 11.54 -13.18
N VAL A 400 -12.96 12.84 -13.28
CA VAL A 400 -12.05 13.81 -13.89
C VAL A 400 -11.84 14.98 -12.95
N SER A 401 -10.63 15.54 -12.94
CA SER A 401 -10.34 16.74 -12.14
C SER A 401 -11.07 17.95 -12.72
N ASN A 402 -11.50 18.86 -11.85
CA ASN A 402 -11.93 20.20 -12.28
C ASN A 402 -10.77 20.90 -13.01
N ASN A 403 -11.05 21.51 -14.17
CA ASN A 403 -10.01 22.09 -15.05
C ASN A 403 -9.17 23.21 -14.40
N VAL A 404 -9.65 23.86 -13.35
CA VAL A 404 -8.91 24.92 -12.62
C VAL A 404 -8.15 24.37 -11.41
N MET A 405 -8.27 23.07 -11.12
CA MET A 405 -7.56 22.41 -10.02
C MET A 405 -6.38 21.59 -10.55
N PRO A 406 -5.23 21.62 -9.87
CA PRO A 406 -4.13 20.72 -10.24
C PRO A 406 -4.56 19.26 -10.05
N CYS A 407 -4.23 18.41 -11.03
CA CYS A 407 -4.43 16.98 -10.93
C CYS A 407 -3.23 16.33 -10.23
N GLY A 408 -3.49 15.46 -9.26
CA GLY A 408 -2.48 14.57 -8.69
C GLY A 408 -1.91 13.60 -9.73
N SER A 409 -1.03 12.73 -9.32
CA SER A 409 -0.54 11.59 -10.11
C SER A 409 -0.60 10.35 -9.25
N THR A 410 -0.41 9.19 -9.86
CA THR A 410 -0.46 7.86 -9.24
C THR A 410 0.71 7.02 -9.72
N ILE A 411 0.84 5.80 -9.23
CA ILE A 411 1.82 4.84 -9.74
C ILE A 411 1.52 4.38 -11.18
N GLY A 412 0.28 4.55 -11.67
CA GLY A 412 -0.17 4.06 -12.99
C GLY A 412 0.65 4.58 -14.17
N PRO A 413 0.80 5.90 -14.35
CA PRO A 413 1.64 6.47 -15.42
C PRO A 413 3.10 6.00 -15.37
N LEU A 414 3.64 5.75 -14.17
CA LEU A 414 5.01 5.28 -13.98
C LEU A 414 5.18 3.84 -14.48
N THR A 415 4.26 2.95 -14.11
CA THR A 415 4.24 1.56 -14.58
C THR A 415 4.04 1.49 -16.10
N ALA A 416 3.06 2.24 -16.63
CA ALA A 416 2.79 2.32 -18.07
C ALA A 416 4.02 2.79 -18.85
N THR A 417 4.70 3.85 -18.40
CA THR A 417 5.85 4.45 -19.08
C THR A 417 7.08 3.54 -19.05
N ARG A 418 7.36 2.90 -17.91
CA ARG A 418 8.57 2.09 -17.73
C ARG A 418 8.50 0.74 -18.43
N LEU A 419 7.36 0.05 -18.30
CA LEU A 419 7.22 -1.34 -18.72
C LEU A 419 6.45 -1.49 -20.04
N GLY A 420 5.79 -0.43 -20.50
CA GLY A 420 4.94 -0.47 -21.69
C GLY A 420 3.67 -1.33 -21.48
N ILE A 421 3.25 -1.53 -20.23
CA ILE A 421 2.04 -2.29 -19.88
C ILE A 421 0.84 -1.36 -19.92
N ARG A 422 -0.24 -1.79 -20.60
CA ARG A 422 -1.49 -1.03 -20.59
C ARG A 422 -2.01 -0.91 -19.14
N THR A 423 -2.32 0.32 -18.74
CA THR A 423 -2.68 0.63 -17.35
C THR A 423 -3.98 1.42 -17.29
N VAL A 424 -4.82 1.09 -16.32
CA VAL A 424 -6.01 1.84 -15.94
C VAL A 424 -5.87 2.29 -14.49
N ASP A 425 -6.19 3.56 -14.22
CA ASP A 425 -6.18 4.12 -12.87
C ASP A 425 -7.59 4.09 -12.28
N VAL A 426 -7.71 3.45 -11.13
CA VAL A 426 -8.96 3.29 -10.39
C VAL A 426 -8.74 3.66 -8.91
N GLY A 427 -9.78 3.62 -8.08
CA GLY A 427 -9.55 3.80 -6.64
C GLY A 427 -10.81 3.89 -5.80
N VAL A 428 -10.63 3.84 -4.48
CA VAL A 428 -11.70 4.05 -3.51
C VAL A 428 -11.99 5.55 -3.40
N PRO A 429 -13.26 6.00 -3.51
CA PRO A 429 -13.60 7.39 -3.28
C PRO A 429 -13.45 7.76 -1.81
N LEU A 430 -12.69 8.83 -1.52
CA LEU A 430 -12.46 9.34 -0.16
C LEU A 430 -12.94 10.78 0.00
N LEU A 431 -13.31 11.12 1.23
CA LEU A 431 -13.30 12.48 1.76
C LEU A 431 -12.14 12.63 2.75
N SER A 432 -11.65 13.85 2.91
CA SER A 432 -10.55 14.17 3.81
C SER A 432 -9.25 13.40 3.53
N MET A 433 -8.98 13.10 2.26
CA MET A 433 -7.71 12.48 1.83
C MET A 433 -6.52 13.24 2.41
N HIS A 434 -5.46 12.52 2.84
CA HIS A 434 -4.29 13.06 3.54
C HIS A 434 -4.55 13.65 4.95
N SER A 435 -5.74 13.45 5.49
CA SER A 435 -6.02 13.71 6.90
C SER A 435 -5.43 12.61 7.79
N ALA A 436 -5.13 12.92 9.05
CA ALA A 436 -4.85 11.88 10.04
C ALA A 436 -6.01 10.88 10.17
N ARG A 437 -7.22 11.26 9.73
CA ARG A 437 -8.41 10.41 9.70
C ARG A 437 -9.26 10.71 8.49
N GLU A 438 -9.28 9.77 7.56
CA GLU A 438 -9.97 9.83 6.27
C GLU A 438 -11.32 9.11 6.33
N LEU A 439 -12.14 9.27 5.30
CA LEU A 439 -13.50 8.75 5.24
C LEU A 439 -13.77 8.12 3.87
N CYS A 440 -14.27 6.87 3.87
CA CYS A 440 -14.84 6.22 2.68
C CYS A 440 -16.25 5.67 2.95
N GLY A 441 -16.89 5.18 1.90
CA GLY A 441 -18.10 4.37 2.01
C GLY A 441 -17.75 2.92 2.42
N VAL A 442 -18.60 2.27 3.22
CA VAL A 442 -18.37 0.89 3.69
C VAL A 442 -18.38 -0.14 2.55
N GLU A 443 -19.05 0.17 1.43
CA GLU A 443 -19.16 -0.73 0.28
C GLU A 443 -17.97 -0.63 -0.70
N ASP A 444 -17.29 0.53 -0.76
CA ASP A 444 -16.36 0.83 -1.84
C ASP A 444 -15.09 -0.04 -1.82
N PRO A 445 -14.42 -0.29 -0.68
CA PRO A 445 -13.26 -1.18 -0.63
C PRO A 445 -13.59 -2.62 -1.02
N HIS A 446 -14.75 -3.12 -0.57
CA HIS A 446 -15.22 -4.46 -0.92
C HIS A 446 -15.52 -4.59 -2.42
N ARG A 447 -16.12 -3.57 -3.04
CA ARG A 447 -16.38 -3.54 -4.48
C ARG A 447 -15.08 -3.53 -5.28
N LEU A 448 -14.06 -2.79 -4.83
CA LEU A 448 -12.73 -2.81 -5.44
C LEU A 448 -12.11 -4.21 -5.33
N ALA A 449 -12.20 -4.87 -4.17
CA ALA A 449 -11.70 -6.23 -4.00
C ALA A 449 -12.38 -7.23 -4.95
N ARG A 450 -13.71 -7.15 -5.12
CA ARG A 450 -14.45 -7.99 -6.06
C ARG A 450 -14.05 -7.77 -7.52
N ALA A 451 -13.88 -6.53 -7.93
CA ALA A 451 -13.41 -6.22 -9.27
C ALA A 451 -11.98 -6.72 -9.48
N SER A 452 -11.09 -6.56 -8.49
CA SER A 452 -9.70 -7.06 -8.54
C SER A 452 -9.62 -8.59 -8.58
N GLU A 453 -10.49 -9.30 -7.85
CA GLU A 453 -10.54 -10.77 -7.89
C GLU A 453 -10.89 -11.28 -9.31
N LEU A 454 -11.89 -10.66 -9.96
CA LEU A 454 -12.24 -11.01 -11.33
C LEU A 454 -11.13 -10.62 -12.30
N PHE A 455 -10.49 -9.46 -12.10
CA PHE A 455 -9.36 -9.00 -12.92
C PHE A 455 -8.21 -10.00 -12.96
N PHE A 456 -7.86 -10.61 -11.84
CA PHE A 456 -6.78 -11.62 -11.80
C PHE A 456 -7.04 -12.84 -12.69
N ARG A 457 -8.29 -13.09 -13.10
CA ARG A 457 -8.71 -14.19 -13.99
C ARG A 457 -9.00 -13.74 -15.41
N ALA A 458 -9.17 -12.45 -15.63
CA ALA A 458 -9.65 -11.93 -16.91
C ALA A 458 -8.57 -12.04 -18.01
N ALA A 459 -9.00 -12.39 -19.21
CA ALA A 459 -8.18 -12.18 -20.41
C ALA A 459 -8.16 -10.66 -20.71
N ALA A 460 -6.96 -10.07 -20.76
CA ALA A 460 -6.74 -8.64 -21.00
C ALA A 460 -6.81 -8.28 -22.48
#